data_db8bb519eb55ac5a943db95f3e94bb61
#
_entry.id   db8bb519eb55ac5a943db95f3e94bb61
#
_cell.length_a   1.000
_cell.length_b   1.000
_cell.length_c   1.000
_cell.angle_alpha   90.00
_cell.angle_beta   90.00
_cell.angle_gamma   90.00
#
_symmetry.space_group_name_H-M   'P 1'
#
loop_
_entity.id
_entity.type
_entity.pdbx_description
1 polymer ?
#
loop_
_entity_poly.entity_id
_entity_poly.type
_entity_poly.pdbx_seq_one_letter_code
_entity_poly.pdbx_strand_id
1 'polypeptide(L)'
;MENDIIYFSDFPNLQETGTRKDNGKFDLTLLPTQELKEEFRGYIMYRCKNGTFRALIQDRTAYNHIAKFLNSRINRRIKSLGDRNPEKWISLLKGWMLEQGITIVKEKKSVYGTVSYGEAVTILYFRNVLKFLGPEDLRDEIEKDVWELKNLDIKIRSNPMYNVKTLDFRKIYQPEIREECKKAVYMNLQYEAIGTVQGELTIMRIFSEYLQKEYSKIKSCSEIDREVLEEFLIHLS
;
A
#
# COMPACT_ATOMS: atom_id res chain seq x y z
N MET A 1 20.37 9.39 -25.66
CA MET A 1 18.91 9.57 -25.40
C MET A 1 18.42 8.30 -24.74
N GLU A 2 17.88 8.39 -23.55
CA GLU A 2 17.25 7.23 -22.88
C GLU A 2 16.00 6.82 -23.68
N ASN A 3 15.82 5.53 -23.86
CA ASN A 3 14.70 4.99 -24.62
C ASN A 3 13.39 5.23 -23.85
N ASP A 4 12.42 5.92 -24.45
CA ASP A 4 11.10 6.19 -23.88
C ASP A 4 10.19 4.94 -23.83
N ILE A 5 10.68 3.79 -24.30
CA ILE A 5 9.99 2.50 -24.23
C ILE A 5 10.82 1.54 -23.40
N ILE A 6 10.21 0.99 -22.34
CA ILE A 6 10.81 0.01 -21.43
C ILE A 6 10.17 -1.34 -21.70
N TYR A 7 10.93 -2.28 -22.23
CA TYR A 7 10.46 -3.62 -22.55
C TYR A 7 10.69 -4.58 -21.35
N PHE A 8 9.76 -5.49 -21.13
CA PHE A 8 9.93 -6.52 -20.09
C PHE A 8 11.08 -7.47 -20.42
N SER A 9 11.35 -7.69 -21.69
CA SER A 9 12.50 -8.50 -22.16
C SER A 9 13.86 -7.98 -21.71
N ASP A 10 13.96 -6.68 -21.35
CA ASP A 10 15.21 -6.07 -20.91
C ASP A 10 15.58 -6.48 -19.46
N PHE A 11 14.68 -7.20 -18.76
CA PHE A 11 14.85 -7.61 -17.38
C PHE A 11 14.87 -9.14 -17.24
N PRO A 12 15.99 -9.73 -16.77
CA PRO A 12 16.13 -11.19 -16.67
C PRO A 12 15.06 -11.86 -15.79
N ASN A 13 14.63 -11.21 -14.72
CA ASN A 13 13.59 -11.70 -13.81
C ASN A 13 12.19 -11.71 -14.40
N LEU A 14 11.99 -11.09 -15.56
CA LEU A 14 10.71 -11.00 -16.26
C LEU A 14 10.65 -11.88 -17.50
N GLN A 15 11.74 -12.56 -17.84
CA GLN A 15 11.75 -13.51 -18.93
C GLN A 15 10.92 -14.72 -18.53
N GLU A 16 9.79 -14.92 -19.20
CA GLU A 16 8.95 -16.10 -18.99
C GLU A 16 9.62 -17.35 -19.55
N THR A 17 9.61 -18.41 -18.76
CA THR A 17 10.05 -19.77 -19.16
C THR A 17 8.97 -20.52 -19.96
N GLY A 18 8.03 -19.83 -20.60
CA GLY A 18 6.87 -20.43 -21.28
C GLY A 18 6.60 -19.89 -22.68
N THR A 19 5.69 -20.56 -23.39
CA THR A 19 5.38 -20.39 -24.81
C THR A 19 4.70 -19.07 -25.21
N ARG A 20 4.34 -18.18 -24.28
CA ARG A 20 3.80 -16.85 -24.57
C ARG A 20 4.90 -15.80 -24.53
N LYS A 21 5.38 -15.43 -25.70
CA LYS A 21 6.20 -14.22 -25.90
C LYS A 21 5.28 -12.98 -25.83
N ASP A 22 4.86 -12.58 -24.63
CA ASP A 22 4.24 -11.28 -24.47
C ASP A 22 5.38 -10.25 -24.35
N ASN A 23 5.63 -9.49 -25.43
CA ASN A 23 6.54 -8.35 -25.42
C ASN A 23 5.90 -7.19 -24.63
N GLY A 24 5.63 -7.40 -23.34
CA GLY A 24 5.13 -6.38 -22.45
C GLY A 24 6.05 -5.17 -22.45
N LYS A 25 5.46 -3.98 -22.51
CA LYS A 25 6.22 -2.73 -22.45
C LYS A 25 5.45 -1.65 -21.72
N PHE A 26 6.21 -0.71 -21.17
CA PHE A 26 5.71 0.61 -20.78
C PHE A 26 6.16 1.64 -21.82
N ASP A 27 5.24 2.46 -22.28
CA ASP A 27 5.47 3.48 -23.29
C ASP A 27 5.38 4.87 -22.64
N LEU A 28 6.52 5.48 -22.32
CA LEU A 28 6.58 6.78 -21.68
C LEU A 28 6.22 7.93 -22.63
N THR A 29 6.17 7.70 -23.95
CA THR A 29 5.72 8.72 -24.91
C THR A 29 4.25 9.10 -24.70
N LEU A 30 3.49 8.25 -23.99
CA LEU A 30 2.11 8.53 -23.62
C LEU A 30 1.96 9.62 -22.55
N LEU A 31 3.05 10.03 -21.88
CA LEU A 31 3.03 11.05 -20.84
C LEU A 31 3.25 12.45 -21.45
N PRO A 32 2.54 13.49 -20.95
CA PRO A 32 2.51 14.81 -21.61
C PRO A 32 3.77 15.65 -21.41
N THR A 33 4.59 15.40 -20.37
CA THR A 33 5.77 16.20 -20.07
C THR A 33 6.99 15.34 -19.83
N GLN A 34 8.18 15.95 -19.96
CA GLN A 34 9.45 15.24 -19.74
C GLN A 34 9.64 14.89 -18.25
N GLU A 35 9.23 15.77 -17.36
CA GLU A 35 9.29 15.57 -15.92
C GLU A 35 8.45 14.35 -15.50
N LEU A 36 7.21 14.23 -16.01
CA LEU A 36 6.37 13.06 -15.75
C LEU A 36 6.99 11.78 -16.32
N LYS A 37 7.65 11.83 -17.47
CA LYS A 37 8.35 10.66 -18.02
C LYS A 37 9.46 10.19 -17.11
N GLU A 38 10.25 11.10 -16.54
CA GLU A 38 11.34 10.77 -15.63
C GLU A 38 10.83 10.20 -14.31
N GLU A 39 9.81 10.81 -13.72
CA GLU A 39 9.16 10.34 -12.51
C GLU A 39 8.60 8.90 -12.67
N PHE A 40 7.87 8.64 -13.74
CA PHE A 40 7.36 7.29 -14.02
C PHE A 40 8.47 6.32 -14.42
N ARG A 41 9.49 6.75 -15.15
CA ARG A 41 10.65 5.92 -15.49
C ARG A 41 11.31 5.37 -14.24
N GLY A 42 11.60 6.21 -13.24
CA GLY A 42 12.20 5.79 -11.97
C GLY A 42 11.40 4.69 -11.29
N TYR A 43 10.09 4.90 -11.14
CA TYR A 43 9.22 3.91 -10.53
C TYR A 43 9.08 2.63 -11.36
N ILE A 44 8.89 2.72 -12.67
CA ILE A 44 8.74 1.57 -13.57
C ILE A 44 10.02 0.72 -13.55
N MET A 45 11.20 1.34 -13.63
CA MET A 45 12.48 0.63 -13.55
C MET A 45 12.65 -0.11 -12.22
N TYR A 46 12.27 0.53 -11.09
CA TYR A 46 12.24 -0.12 -9.78
C TYR A 46 11.30 -1.34 -9.79
N ARG A 47 10.10 -1.20 -10.35
CA ARG A 47 9.12 -2.30 -10.46
C ARG A 47 9.59 -3.42 -11.35
N CYS A 48 10.20 -3.12 -12.49
CA CYS A 48 10.75 -4.13 -13.41
C CYS A 48 11.88 -4.94 -12.77
N LYS A 49 12.73 -4.31 -11.95
CA LYS A 49 13.82 -5.01 -11.24
C LYS A 49 13.32 -5.90 -10.10
N ASN A 50 12.23 -5.53 -9.42
CA ASN A 50 11.79 -6.17 -8.17
C ASN A 50 10.45 -6.90 -8.29
N GLY A 51 9.74 -6.79 -9.41
CA GLY A 51 8.41 -7.35 -9.62
C GLY A 51 8.43 -8.71 -10.31
N THR A 52 7.24 -9.31 -10.40
CA THR A 52 7.01 -10.51 -11.21
C THR A 52 6.32 -10.13 -12.51
N PHE A 53 6.48 -10.92 -13.56
CA PHE A 53 5.84 -10.70 -14.87
C PHE A 53 4.33 -10.47 -14.75
N ARG A 54 3.64 -11.32 -13.99
CA ARG A 54 2.18 -11.21 -13.78
C ARG A 54 1.76 -9.88 -13.12
N ALA A 55 2.54 -9.41 -12.16
CA ALA A 55 2.28 -8.11 -11.51
C ALA A 55 2.45 -6.96 -12.49
N LEU A 56 3.49 -7.00 -13.34
CA LEU A 56 3.77 -5.94 -14.30
C LEU A 56 2.77 -5.87 -15.46
N ILE A 57 2.13 -6.96 -15.83
CA ILE A 57 0.98 -6.93 -16.75
C ILE A 57 -0.17 -6.09 -16.16
N GLN A 58 -0.46 -6.25 -14.86
CA GLN A 58 -1.47 -5.44 -14.17
C GLN A 58 -1.02 -3.98 -14.04
N ASP A 59 0.25 -3.75 -13.69
CA ASP A 59 0.84 -2.42 -13.60
C ASP A 59 0.78 -1.69 -14.94
N ARG A 60 1.03 -2.36 -16.07
CA ARG A 60 0.91 -1.80 -17.42
C ARG A 60 -0.51 -1.31 -17.72
N THR A 61 -1.51 -2.10 -17.37
CA THR A 61 -2.91 -1.70 -17.55
C THR A 61 -3.24 -0.46 -16.71
N ALA A 62 -2.81 -0.45 -15.45
CA ALA A 62 -2.98 0.70 -14.56
C ALA A 62 -2.25 1.94 -15.08
N TYR A 63 -1.01 1.78 -15.53
CA TYR A 63 -0.22 2.84 -16.16
C TYR A 63 -0.93 3.49 -17.36
N ASN A 64 -1.48 2.68 -18.27
CA ASN A 64 -2.20 3.18 -19.43
C ASN A 64 -3.43 4.02 -19.05
N HIS A 65 -4.15 3.65 -18.00
CA HIS A 65 -5.25 4.47 -17.46
C HIS A 65 -4.74 5.79 -16.91
N ILE A 66 -3.63 5.76 -16.16
CA ILE A 66 -3.03 6.96 -15.58
C ILE A 66 -2.48 7.88 -16.66
N ALA A 67 -1.84 7.36 -17.69
CA ALA A 67 -1.37 8.17 -18.82
C ALA A 67 -2.53 8.90 -19.50
N LYS A 68 -3.67 8.23 -19.70
CA LYS A 68 -4.91 8.87 -20.22
C LYS A 68 -5.44 9.94 -19.27
N PHE A 69 -5.46 9.66 -17.97
CA PHE A 69 -5.86 10.61 -16.93
C PHE A 69 -4.97 11.86 -16.93
N LEU A 70 -3.66 11.71 -17.01
CA LEU A 70 -2.72 12.81 -17.03
C LEU A 70 -2.85 13.68 -18.29
N ASN A 71 -3.27 13.10 -19.41
CA ASN A 71 -3.58 13.84 -20.65
C ASN A 71 -5.00 14.46 -20.66
N SER A 72 -5.81 14.25 -19.63
CA SER A 72 -7.16 14.81 -19.55
C SER A 72 -7.16 16.34 -19.36
N ARG A 73 -8.32 16.97 -19.65
CA ARG A 73 -8.50 18.43 -19.51
C ARG A 73 -8.16 18.95 -18.11
N ILE A 74 -8.41 18.16 -17.07
CA ILE A 74 -8.17 18.50 -15.65
C ILE A 74 -6.67 18.71 -15.40
N ASN A 75 -5.80 18.07 -16.19
CA ASN A 75 -4.35 18.02 -15.97
C ASN A 75 -3.53 18.81 -17.01
N ARG A 76 -4.14 19.59 -17.90
CA ARG A 76 -3.46 20.31 -19.00
C ARG A 76 -2.29 21.21 -18.58
N ARG A 77 -2.26 21.67 -17.33
CA ARG A 77 -1.22 22.60 -16.82
C ARG A 77 -0.22 21.93 -15.91
N ILE A 78 -0.37 20.63 -15.69
CA ILE A 78 0.51 19.86 -14.80
C ILE A 78 1.80 19.54 -15.53
N LYS A 79 2.92 19.74 -14.84
CA LYS A 79 4.25 19.38 -15.33
C LYS A 79 4.81 18.16 -14.61
N SER A 80 4.58 18.04 -13.31
CA SER A 80 5.12 17.02 -12.41
C SER A 80 4.04 16.54 -11.44
N LEU A 81 4.19 15.34 -10.88
CA LEU A 81 3.32 14.81 -9.82
C LEU A 81 3.50 15.60 -8.52
N GLY A 82 4.62 16.30 -8.33
CA GLY A 82 4.86 17.22 -7.21
C GLY A 82 3.95 18.45 -7.20
N ASP A 83 3.31 18.79 -8.32
CA ASP A 83 2.45 19.98 -8.43
C ASP A 83 1.16 19.91 -7.59
N ARG A 84 0.84 18.73 -7.04
CA ARG A 84 -0.36 18.51 -6.21
C ARG A 84 -0.09 17.54 -5.06
N ASN A 85 -0.82 17.74 -3.98
CA ASN A 85 -0.83 16.80 -2.86
C ASN A 85 -1.32 15.40 -3.30
N PRO A 86 -0.72 14.29 -2.81
CA PRO A 86 -1.09 12.92 -3.13
C PRO A 86 -2.58 12.59 -3.00
N GLU A 87 -3.23 13.03 -1.94
CA GLU A 87 -4.67 12.77 -1.74
C GLU A 87 -5.54 13.50 -2.79
N LYS A 88 -5.13 14.71 -3.20
CA LYS A 88 -5.79 15.42 -4.28
C LYS A 88 -5.66 14.69 -5.61
N TRP A 89 -4.49 14.12 -5.90
CA TRP A 89 -4.27 13.28 -7.07
C TRP A 89 -5.21 12.07 -7.11
N ILE A 90 -5.32 11.35 -5.97
CA ILE A 90 -6.19 10.17 -5.87
C ILE A 90 -7.66 10.54 -6.01
N SER A 91 -8.09 11.65 -5.41
CA SER A 91 -9.47 12.13 -5.54
C SER A 91 -9.83 12.46 -7.00
N LEU A 92 -8.94 13.17 -7.71
CA LEU A 92 -9.15 13.51 -9.13
C LEU A 92 -9.12 12.28 -10.03
N LEU A 93 -8.21 11.32 -9.76
CA LEU A 93 -8.18 10.05 -10.49
C LEU A 93 -9.48 9.27 -10.33
N LYS A 94 -10.00 9.16 -9.09
CA LYS A 94 -11.28 8.48 -8.81
C LYS A 94 -12.43 9.13 -9.58
N GLY A 95 -12.53 10.46 -9.57
CA GLY A 95 -13.54 11.19 -10.34
C GLY A 95 -13.45 10.91 -11.82
N TRP A 96 -12.23 11.01 -12.40
CA TRP A 96 -11.98 10.72 -13.80
C TRP A 96 -12.32 9.25 -14.17
N MET A 97 -11.94 8.29 -13.32
CA MET A 97 -12.26 6.88 -13.56
C MET A 97 -13.77 6.64 -13.64
N LEU A 98 -14.55 7.27 -12.73
CA LEU A 98 -16.02 7.18 -12.76
C LEU A 98 -16.60 7.77 -14.03
N GLU A 99 -16.11 8.94 -14.49
CA GLU A 99 -16.51 9.56 -15.74
C GLU A 99 -16.22 8.67 -16.99
N GLN A 100 -15.13 7.86 -16.91
CA GLN A 100 -14.76 6.91 -17.97
C GLN A 100 -15.44 5.54 -17.85
N GLY A 101 -16.32 5.34 -16.86
CA GLY A 101 -16.94 4.04 -16.57
C GLY A 101 -15.97 2.99 -16.06
N ILE A 102 -14.80 3.40 -15.53
CA ILE A 102 -13.80 2.51 -14.94
C ILE A 102 -14.11 2.32 -13.46
N THR A 103 -14.18 1.07 -13.00
CA THR A 103 -14.49 0.76 -11.61
C THR A 103 -13.38 1.25 -10.66
N ILE A 104 -13.77 1.88 -9.55
CA ILE A 104 -12.86 2.33 -8.49
C ILE A 104 -12.69 1.31 -7.37
N VAL A 105 -13.55 0.26 -7.36
CA VAL A 105 -13.57 -0.80 -6.36
C VAL A 105 -13.33 -2.14 -7.04
N LYS A 106 -12.52 -2.98 -6.41
CA LYS A 106 -12.28 -4.37 -6.81
C LYS A 106 -12.92 -5.30 -5.79
N GLU A 107 -13.83 -6.14 -6.24
CA GLU A 107 -14.37 -7.25 -5.46
C GLU A 107 -13.33 -8.38 -5.35
N LYS A 108 -13.15 -8.90 -4.15
CA LYS A 108 -12.33 -10.08 -3.88
C LYS A 108 -13.18 -11.12 -3.20
N LYS A 109 -13.26 -12.30 -3.80
CA LYS A 109 -13.92 -13.48 -3.19
C LYS A 109 -12.85 -14.37 -2.58
N SER A 110 -13.01 -14.71 -1.31
CA SER A 110 -12.16 -15.72 -0.67
C SER A 110 -12.60 -17.13 -1.11
N VAL A 111 -11.74 -18.12 -0.89
CA VAL A 111 -12.05 -19.53 -1.12
C VAL A 111 -13.27 -19.99 -0.29
N TYR A 112 -13.50 -19.33 0.84
CA TYR A 112 -14.64 -19.62 1.73
C TYR A 112 -15.90 -18.81 1.42
N GLY A 113 -15.97 -18.14 0.26
CA GLY A 113 -17.14 -17.39 -0.18
C GLY A 113 -17.29 -15.98 0.41
N THR A 114 -16.40 -15.57 1.31
CA THR A 114 -16.41 -14.20 1.86
C THR A 114 -16.06 -13.20 0.78
N VAL A 115 -16.91 -12.19 0.62
CA VAL A 115 -16.69 -11.08 -0.32
C VAL A 115 -16.09 -9.91 0.43
N SER A 116 -14.97 -9.39 -0.07
CA SER A 116 -14.35 -8.16 0.42
C SER A 116 -14.13 -7.19 -0.73
N TYR A 117 -14.17 -5.91 -0.42
CA TYR A 117 -13.99 -4.85 -1.39
C TYR A 117 -12.67 -4.11 -1.12
N GLY A 118 -11.95 -3.78 -2.17
CA GLY A 118 -10.72 -3.01 -2.08
C GLY A 118 -10.63 -1.98 -3.20
N GLU A 119 -9.68 -1.06 -3.12
CA GLU A 119 -9.44 -0.10 -4.21
C GLU A 119 -9.01 -0.83 -5.49
N ALA A 120 -9.41 -0.29 -6.64
CA ALA A 120 -9.00 -0.79 -7.94
C ALA A 120 -7.47 -0.73 -8.13
N VAL A 121 -6.94 -1.65 -8.94
CA VAL A 121 -5.49 -1.76 -9.19
C VAL A 121 -4.88 -0.45 -9.69
N THR A 122 -5.59 0.30 -10.51
CA THR A 122 -5.16 1.61 -11.02
C THR A 122 -4.90 2.61 -9.89
N ILE A 123 -5.79 2.66 -8.88
CA ILE A 123 -5.65 3.56 -7.74
C ILE A 123 -4.46 3.13 -6.88
N LEU A 124 -4.34 1.83 -6.59
CA LEU A 124 -3.23 1.29 -5.81
C LEU A 124 -1.87 1.51 -6.49
N TYR A 125 -1.81 1.31 -7.81
CA TYR A 125 -0.60 1.58 -8.58
C TYR A 125 -0.21 3.06 -8.48
N PHE A 126 -1.15 3.98 -8.66
CA PHE A 126 -0.87 5.42 -8.60
C PHE A 126 -0.46 5.87 -7.19
N ARG A 127 -1.08 5.34 -6.13
CA ARG A 127 -0.60 5.57 -4.75
C ARG A 127 0.84 5.13 -4.55
N ASN A 128 1.22 3.99 -5.13
CA ASN A 128 2.59 3.49 -5.03
C ASN A 128 3.59 4.37 -5.81
N VAL A 129 3.20 4.90 -6.98
CA VAL A 129 4.01 5.90 -7.70
C VAL A 129 4.22 7.14 -6.84
N LEU A 130 3.13 7.72 -6.30
CA LEU A 130 3.20 8.91 -5.46
C LEU A 130 4.02 8.68 -4.18
N LYS A 131 3.90 7.51 -3.56
CA LYS A 131 4.71 7.12 -2.41
C LYS A 131 6.20 6.99 -2.77
N PHE A 132 6.51 6.42 -3.93
CA PHE A 132 7.89 6.25 -4.40
C PHE A 132 8.58 7.59 -4.67
N LEU A 133 7.83 8.58 -5.16
CA LEU A 133 8.33 9.92 -5.45
C LEU A 133 8.29 10.86 -4.23
N GLY A 134 7.58 10.45 -3.18
CA GLY A 134 7.52 11.22 -1.94
C GLY A 134 8.86 11.27 -1.21
N PRO A 135 9.02 12.19 -0.27
CA PRO A 135 10.22 12.25 0.56
C PRO A 135 10.41 10.91 1.29
N GLU A 136 11.65 10.45 1.31
CA GLU A 136 12.01 9.26 2.09
C GLU A 136 11.77 9.53 3.57
N ASP A 137 11.04 8.63 4.23
CA ASP A 137 10.84 8.71 5.68
C ASP A 137 12.10 8.21 6.39
N LEU A 138 12.96 9.16 6.78
CA LEU A 138 14.26 8.89 7.41
C LEU A 138 14.16 8.55 8.91
N ARG A 139 12.95 8.52 9.49
CA ARG A 139 12.77 8.08 10.88
C ARG A 139 13.19 6.62 11.03
N ASP A 140 13.59 6.26 12.24
CA ASP A 140 13.83 4.86 12.59
C ASP A 140 12.59 4.01 12.29
N GLU A 141 12.79 2.76 11.86
CA GLU A 141 11.69 1.91 11.43
C GLU A 141 10.62 1.74 12.51
N ILE A 142 11.05 1.69 13.79
CA ILE A 142 10.17 1.56 14.96
C ILE A 142 9.31 2.81 15.22
N GLU A 143 9.71 3.98 14.75
CA GLU A 143 8.96 5.23 14.89
C GLU A 143 7.87 5.39 13.83
N LYS A 144 8.00 4.67 12.70
CA LYS A 144 7.02 4.73 11.61
C LYS A 144 5.71 4.07 12.02
N ASP A 145 4.60 4.49 11.40
CA ASP A 145 3.30 3.86 11.61
C ASP A 145 3.09 2.59 10.75
N VAL A 146 4.00 2.33 9.82
CA VAL A 146 4.05 1.09 9.02
C VAL A 146 5.48 0.62 9.02
N TRP A 147 5.72 -0.54 9.64
CA TRP A 147 7.05 -1.14 9.69
C TRP A 147 7.26 -2.09 8.52
N GLU A 148 8.38 -1.96 7.83
CA GLU A 148 8.89 -2.99 6.93
C GLU A 148 9.77 -3.94 7.72
N LEU A 149 9.33 -5.18 7.92
CA LEU A 149 9.99 -6.14 8.82
C LEU A 149 11.46 -6.39 8.49
N LYS A 150 11.84 -6.27 7.21
CA LYS A 150 13.24 -6.41 6.77
C LYS A 150 14.18 -5.30 7.27
N ASN A 151 13.61 -4.13 7.68
CA ASN A 151 14.37 -2.98 8.17
C ASN A 151 14.49 -2.96 9.69
N LEU A 152 13.83 -3.88 10.39
CA LEU A 152 13.97 -4.03 11.84
C LEU A 152 15.25 -4.79 12.17
N ASP A 153 16.05 -4.27 13.10
CA ASP A 153 17.28 -4.91 13.57
C ASP A 153 16.99 -6.01 14.62
N ILE A 154 16.11 -6.95 14.24
CA ILE A 154 15.75 -8.11 15.04
C ILE A 154 15.56 -9.36 14.18
N LYS A 155 15.88 -10.54 14.73
CA LYS A 155 15.65 -11.81 14.06
C LYS A 155 14.19 -12.24 14.22
N ILE A 156 13.37 -11.95 13.21
CA ILE A 156 11.95 -12.31 13.22
C ILE A 156 11.78 -13.80 12.91
N ARG A 157 11.00 -14.51 13.75
CA ARG A 157 10.61 -15.90 13.50
C ARG A 157 9.54 -15.94 12.40
N SER A 158 9.95 -16.33 11.19
CA SER A 158 9.05 -16.49 10.06
C SER A 158 8.20 -17.74 10.20
N ASN A 159 6.93 -17.65 9.79
CA ASN A 159 6.09 -18.83 9.58
C ASN A 159 5.95 -19.02 8.05
N PRO A 160 6.27 -20.20 7.50
CA PRO A 160 6.17 -20.47 6.06
C PRO A 160 4.76 -20.23 5.49
N MET A 161 3.72 -20.36 6.32
CA MET A 161 2.32 -20.11 5.91
C MET A 161 1.94 -18.63 5.85
N TYR A 162 2.70 -17.75 6.49
CA TYR A 162 2.39 -16.31 6.58
C TYR A 162 3.55 -15.48 6.02
N ASN A 163 3.38 -15.00 4.79
CA ASN A 163 4.34 -14.08 4.16
C ASN A 163 4.03 -12.63 4.55
N VAL A 164 4.14 -12.34 5.86
CA VAL A 164 3.98 -10.98 6.39
C VAL A 164 5.26 -10.21 6.11
N LYS A 165 5.16 -9.08 5.42
CA LYS A 165 6.30 -8.20 5.11
C LYS A 165 6.25 -6.89 5.88
N THR A 166 5.06 -6.49 6.33
CA THR A 166 4.83 -5.20 6.98
C THR A 166 3.86 -5.35 8.16
N LEU A 167 4.03 -4.52 9.19
CA LEU A 167 3.05 -4.30 10.24
C LEU A 167 2.54 -2.87 10.15
N ASP A 168 1.21 -2.69 10.17
CA ASP A 168 0.56 -1.40 9.96
C ASP A 168 -0.20 -0.97 11.22
N PHE A 169 0.24 0.09 11.89
CA PHE A 169 -0.34 0.61 13.14
C PHE A 169 -1.35 1.74 12.92
N ARG A 170 -1.55 2.22 11.69
CA ARG A 170 -2.39 3.40 11.37
C ARG A 170 -3.86 3.23 11.75
N LYS A 171 -4.33 1.99 11.92
CA LYS A 171 -5.69 1.67 12.38
C LYS A 171 -5.84 1.65 13.90
N ILE A 172 -4.80 1.97 14.64
CA ILE A 172 -4.88 2.27 16.06
C ILE A 172 -5.06 3.80 16.15
N TYR A 173 -6.28 4.24 16.46
CA TYR A 173 -6.68 5.65 16.32
C TYR A 173 -6.10 6.54 17.42
N GLN A 174 -5.95 6.00 18.65
CA GLN A 174 -5.38 6.72 19.78
C GLN A 174 -3.86 6.74 19.68
N PRO A 175 -3.22 7.94 19.59
CA PRO A 175 -1.77 8.02 19.37
C PRO A 175 -0.94 7.38 20.48
N GLU A 176 -1.33 7.56 21.76
CA GLU A 176 -0.58 7.00 22.89
C GLU A 176 -0.69 5.48 22.91
N ILE A 177 -1.89 4.90 22.73
CA ILE A 177 -2.10 3.45 22.62
C ILE A 177 -1.30 2.90 21.43
N ARG A 178 -1.21 3.63 20.32
CA ARG A 178 -0.42 3.23 19.15
C ARG A 178 1.05 3.09 19.50
N GLU A 179 1.62 4.07 20.20
CA GLU A 179 3.03 4.02 20.61
C GLU A 179 3.30 2.91 21.65
N GLU A 180 2.38 2.70 22.58
CA GLU A 180 2.45 1.59 23.54
C GLU A 180 2.35 0.23 22.82
N CYS A 181 1.45 0.11 21.86
CA CYS A 181 1.32 -1.09 21.03
C CYS A 181 2.57 -1.35 20.18
N LYS A 182 3.20 -0.32 19.60
CA LYS A 182 4.48 -0.46 18.88
C LYS A 182 5.57 -1.05 19.80
N LYS A 183 5.69 -0.55 21.02
CA LYS A 183 6.66 -1.07 21.99
C LYS A 183 6.38 -2.54 22.33
N ALA A 184 5.14 -2.90 22.62
CA ALA A 184 4.75 -4.27 22.92
C ALA A 184 5.01 -5.20 21.72
N VAL A 185 4.61 -4.80 20.52
CA VAL A 185 4.85 -5.56 19.28
C VAL A 185 6.34 -5.75 19.01
N TYR A 186 7.18 -4.73 19.22
CA TYR A 186 8.63 -4.85 19.06
C TYR A 186 9.22 -5.88 20.03
N MET A 187 8.76 -5.89 21.28
CA MET A 187 9.18 -6.89 22.27
C MET A 187 8.71 -8.30 21.88
N ASN A 188 7.44 -8.47 21.49
CA ASN A 188 6.88 -9.76 21.14
C ASN A 188 7.55 -10.37 19.89
N LEU A 189 7.93 -9.55 18.90
CA LEU A 189 8.67 -10.01 17.73
C LEU A 189 9.99 -10.72 18.02
N GLN A 190 10.59 -10.48 19.20
CA GLN A 190 11.82 -11.16 19.62
C GLN A 190 11.58 -12.61 20.09
N TYR A 191 10.37 -12.91 20.58
CA TYR A 191 10.04 -14.18 21.23
C TYR A 191 8.98 -14.97 20.48
N GLU A 192 8.07 -14.31 19.78
CA GLU A 192 6.91 -14.92 19.16
C GLU A 192 7.04 -15.04 17.64
N ALA A 193 6.22 -15.91 17.06
CA ALA A 193 6.13 -16.02 15.61
C ALA A 193 5.36 -14.81 15.02
N ILE A 194 5.78 -14.34 13.85
CA ILE A 194 5.14 -13.19 13.17
C ILE A 194 3.62 -13.33 13.00
N GLY A 195 3.12 -14.56 12.83
CA GLY A 195 1.67 -14.81 12.70
C GLY A 195 0.90 -14.52 13.99
N THR A 196 1.48 -14.83 15.16
CA THR A 196 0.89 -14.51 16.47
C THR A 196 0.84 -13.00 16.66
N VAL A 197 1.97 -12.33 16.47
CA VAL A 197 2.07 -10.86 16.61
C VAL A 197 1.12 -10.12 15.65
N GLN A 198 0.94 -10.63 14.42
CA GLN A 198 -0.05 -10.08 13.48
C GLN A 198 -1.49 -10.27 13.98
N GLY A 199 -1.79 -11.41 14.61
CA GLY A 199 -3.08 -11.68 15.25
C GLY A 199 -3.36 -10.69 16.38
N GLU A 200 -2.41 -10.51 17.29
CA GLU A 200 -2.49 -9.53 18.39
C GLU A 200 -2.73 -8.10 17.87
N LEU A 201 -1.93 -7.68 16.88
CA LEU A 201 -2.10 -6.36 16.26
C LEU A 201 -3.49 -6.20 15.59
N THR A 202 -4.06 -7.29 15.08
CA THR A 202 -5.42 -7.27 14.51
C THR A 202 -6.46 -7.03 15.59
N ILE A 203 -6.35 -7.70 16.73
CA ILE A 203 -7.25 -7.47 17.88
C ILE A 203 -7.10 -6.04 18.42
N MET A 204 -5.86 -5.55 18.54
CA MET A 204 -5.62 -4.15 18.97
C MET A 204 -6.26 -3.12 18.03
N ARG A 205 -6.30 -3.37 16.74
CA ARG A 205 -7.01 -2.48 15.80
C ARG A 205 -8.53 -2.50 16.01
N ILE A 206 -9.10 -3.68 16.24
CA ILE A 206 -10.54 -3.83 16.53
C ILE A 206 -10.87 -3.14 17.83
N PHE A 207 -10.04 -3.34 18.87
CA PHE A 207 -10.21 -2.69 20.15
C PHE A 207 -10.11 -1.16 20.07
N SER A 208 -9.10 -0.66 19.34
CA SER A 208 -8.95 0.77 19.11
C SER A 208 -10.16 1.39 18.37
N GLU A 209 -10.73 0.66 17.41
CA GLU A 209 -11.95 1.09 16.71
C GLU A 209 -13.15 1.13 17.67
N TYR A 210 -13.28 0.13 18.55
CA TYR A 210 -14.30 0.11 19.61
C TYR A 210 -14.15 1.30 20.56
N LEU A 211 -12.92 1.54 21.08
CA LEU A 211 -12.65 2.70 21.94
C LEU A 211 -12.98 4.03 21.24
N GLN A 212 -12.69 4.15 19.97
CA GLN A 212 -12.98 5.36 19.20
C GLN A 212 -14.48 5.66 19.12
N LYS A 213 -15.32 4.61 19.09
CA LYS A 213 -16.78 4.73 18.99
C LYS A 213 -17.42 4.94 20.33
N GLU A 214 -17.09 4.10 21.31
CA GLU A 214 -17.81 4.03 22.60
C GLU A 214 -17.10 4.84 23.70
N TYR A 215 -15.77 4.94 23.63
CA TYR A 215 -14.94 5.52 24.68
C TYR A 215 -13.93 6.53 24.13
N SER A 216 -14.39 7.49 23.34
CA SER A 216 -13.54 8.47 22.63
C SER A 216 -12.64 9.34 23.52
N LYS A 217 -12.87 9.34 24.83
CA LYS A 217 -12.07 10.06 25.83
C LYS A 217 -10.81 9.28 26.24
N ILE A 218 -10.80 7.95 26.13
CA ILE A 218 -9.65 7.11 26.44
C ILE A 218 -8.56 7.32 25.38
N LYS A 219 -7.36 7.65 25.82
CA LYS A 219 -6.21 7.94 24.96
C LYS A 219 -5.01 7.06 25.20
N SER A 220 -4.86 6.48 26.40
CA SER A 220 -3.74 5.61 26.77
C SER A 220 -4.24 4.30 27.38
N CYS A 221 -3.40 3.26 27.39
CA CYS A 221 -3.74 1.97 28.00
C CYS A 221 -3.94 2.09 29.53
N SER A 222 -3.33 3.05 30.16
CA SER A 222 -3.49 3.29 31.62
C SER A 222 -4.88 3.77 32.02
N GLU A 223 -5.68 4.25 31.09
CA GLU A 223 -7.04 4.73 31.32
C GLU A 223 -8.09 3.63 31.10
N ILE A 224 -7.65 2.44 30.62
CA ILE A 224 -8.53 1.31 30.35
C ILE A 224 -8.72 0.53 31.66
N ASP A 225 -9.94 0.51 32.14
CA ASP A 225 -10.32 -0.28 33.29
C ASP A 225 -10.90 -1.66 32.89
N ARG A 226 -11.27 -2.43 33.91
CA ARG A 226 -11.83 -3.75 33.72
C ARG A 226 -13.19 -3.73 33.02
N GLU A 227 -14.01 -2.72 33.30
CA GLU A 227 -15.37 -2.59 32.76
C GLU A 227 -15.31 -2.42 31.24
N VAL A 228 -14.43 -1.54 30.74
CA VAL A 228 -14.17 -1.33 29.30
C VAL A 228 -13.76 -2.63 28.61
N LEU A 229 -12.90 -3.45 29.26
CA LEU A 229 -12.48 -4.73 28.68
C LEU A 229 -13.61 -5.77 28.66
N GLU A 230 -14.42 -5.84 29.72
CA GLU A 230 -15.55 -6.76 29.78
C GLU A 230 -16.61 -6.41 28.73
N GLU A 231 -16.92 -5.12 28.54
CA GLU A 231 -17.82 -4.67 27.50
C GLU A 231 -17.29 -4.92 26.09
N PHE A 232 -15.98 -4.73 25.87
CA PHE A 232 -15.35 -5.09 24.60
C PHE A 232 -15.48 -6.58 24.29
N LEU A 233 -15.29 -7.47 25.28
CA LEU A 233 -15.46 -8.91 25.08
C LEU A 233 -16.91 -9.28 24.73
N ILE A 234 -17.89 -8.59 25.33
CA ILE A 234 -19.31 -8.74 24.97
C ILE A 234 -19.56 -8.26 23.54
N HIS A 235 -18.92 -7.15 23.15
CA HIS A 235 -19.03 -6.61 21.77
C HIS A 235 -18.49 -7.57 20.70
N LEU A 236 -17.53 -8.43 21.05
CA LEU A 236 -16.95 -9.43 20.12
C LEU A 236 -17.77 -10.72 20.02
N SER A 237 -18.68 -10.99 20.93
CA SER A 237 -19.51 -12.22 20.96
C SER A 237 -20.72 -12.11 20.04
#